data_8dcda543a357d04fd21a55dd61fe9270
#
_entry.id   8dcda543a357d04fd21a55dd61fe9270
#
_cell.length_a   1.000
_cell.length_b   1.000
_cell.length_c   1.000
_cell.angle_alpha   90.00
_cell.angle_beta   90.00
_cell.angle_gamma   90.00
#
_symmetry.space_group_name_H-M   'P 1'
#
loop_
_entity.id
_entity.type
_entity.pdbx_description
1 polymer ?
#
loop_
_entity_poly.entity_id
_entity_poly.type
_entity_poly.pdbx_seq_one_letter_code
_entity_poly.pdbx_strand_id
1 'polypeptide(L)'
;MRMTAMLAGAVLLTAGSSAHADYSLLVKSNCLACHQIDKRKYGPKLNEIAARYADDRNALETLAAKIKAGGSGVWGEDIMPPQPQVSDADARALARYVLSLKEAR
;
A
#
# COMPACT_ATOMS: atom_id res chain seq x y z
N MET A 1 -54.00 -26.81 9.06
CA MET A 1 -53.17 -25.64 9.25
C MET A 1 -51.75 -25.99 8.97
N ARG A 2 -51.20 -25.49 7.91
CA ARG A 2 -49.79 -25.68 7.57
C ARG A 2 -49.03 -24.47 7.99
N MET A 3 -48.21 -24.58 8.99
CA MET A 3 -47.25 -23.55 9.37
C MET A 3 -46.03 -23.70 8.47
N THR A 4 -45.88 -22.76 7.56
CA THR A 4 -44.65 -22.61 6.78
C THR A 4 -43.68 -21.82 7.63
N ALA A 5 -42.67 -22.51 8.14
CA ALA A 5 -41.53 -21.86 8.79
C ALA A 5 -40.69 -21.19 7.71
N MET A 6 -40.69 -19.90 7.65
CA MET A 6 -39.71 -19.12 6.88
C MET A 6 -38.37 -19.19 7.63
N LEU A 7 -37.46 -19.93 7.09
CA LEU A 7 -36.06 -19.84 7.46
C LEU A 7 -35.51 -18.53 6.86
N ALA A 8 -35.41 -17.52 7.69
CA ALA A 8 -34.66 -16.33 7.37
C ALA A 8 -33.18 -16.71 7.40
N GLY A 9 -32.60 -16.89 6.23
CA GLY A 9 -31.16 -17.08 6.11
C GLY A 9 -30.46 -15.78 6.46
N ALA A 10 -29.74 -15.81 7.58
CA ALA A 10 -28.85 -14.71 7.91
C ALA A 10 -27.66 -14.75 6.95
N VAL A 11 -27.63 -13.82 6.01
CA VAL A 11 -26.45 -13.59 5.20
C VAL A 11 -25.43 -12.89 6.11
N LEU A 12 -24.48 -13.65 6.60
CA LEU A 12 -23.30 -13.09 7.24
C LEU A 12 -22.47 -12.44 6.13
N LEU A 13 -22.64 -11.14 5.98
CA LEU A 13 -21.68 -10.31 5.29
C LEU A 13 -20.42 -10.28 6.14
N THR A 14 -19.52 -11.20 5.88
CA THR A 14 -18.16 -11.03 6.35
C THR A 14 -17.59 -9.86 5.57
N ALA A 15 -17.62 -8.69 6.15
CA ALA A 15 -16.79 -7.60 5.69
C ALA A 15 -15.35 -8.08 5.83
N GLY A 16 -14.78 -8.57 4.75
CA GLY A 16 -13.38 -8.86 4.69
C GLY A 16 -12.64 -7.60 5.10
N SER A 17 -11.85 -7.69 6.14
CA SER A 17 -10.96 -6.61 6.54
C SER A 17 -9.86 -6.51 5.49
N SER A 18 -10.19 -5.89 4.36
CA SER A 18 -9.25 -5.64 3.27
C SER A 18 -8.24 -4.58 3.61
N ALA A 19 -8.16 -4.14 4.82
CA ALA A 19 -7.76 -2.77 4.90
C ALA A 19 -6.59 -2.49 5.76
N HIS A 20 -6.02 -3.44 6.28
CA HIS A 20 -4.93 -3.16 7.18
C HIS A 20 -3.60 -3.57 6.60
N ALA A 21 -3.53 -3.51 5.34
CA ALA A 21 -2.33 -3.65 4.54
C ALA A 21 -1.32 -2.55 4.79
N ASP A 22 -1.10 -1.86 5.24
CA ASP A 22 -1.05 -0.77 5.82
C ASP A 22 0.24 -0.59 6.56
N TYR A 23 0.15 -0.01 7.64
CA TYR A 23 1.34 0.29 8.41
C TYR A 23 2.07 -0.99 8.86
N SER A 24 1.34 -2.01 9.28
CA SER A 24 1.97 -3.26 9.72
C SER A 24 2.68 -4.00 8.57
N LEU A 25 2.12 -3.98 7.37
CA LEU A 25 2.80 -4.54 6.20
C LEU A 25 4.04 -3.71 5.83
N LEU A 26 3.96 -2.40 5.94
CA LEU A 26 5.08 -1.50 5.73
C LEU A 26 6.25 -1.83 6.67
N VAL A 27 5.95 -2.03 7.94
CA VAL A 27 6.95 -2.43 8.96
C VAL A 27 7.51 -3.81 8.65
N LYS A 28 6.64 -4.77 8.39
CA LYS A 28 7.02 -6.15 8.09
C LYS A 28 7.89 -6.26 6.85
N SER A 29 7.65 -5.42 5.86
CA SER A 29 8.39 -5.40 4.61
C SER A 29 9.68 -4.57 4.69
N ASN A 30 10.01 -4.08 5.87
CA ASN A 30 11.24 -3.32 6.16
C ASN A 30 11.36 -1.98 5.42
N CYS A 31 10.26 -1.41 5.01
CA CYS A 31 10.26 -0.12 4.29
C CYS A 31 10.75 1.03 5.16
N LEU A 32 10.48 0.96 6.47
CA LEU A 32 10.87 2.01 7.41
C LEU A 32 12.37 2.06 7.71
N ALA A 33 13.14 1.12 7.21
CA ALA A 33 14.60 1.21 7.25
C ALA A 33 15.12 2.42 6.45
N CYS A 34 14.43 2.77 5.35
CA CYS A 34 14.84 3.85 4.46
C CYS A 34 13.79 4.94 4.28
N HIS A 35 12.54 4.69 4.64
CA HIS A 35 11.43 5.63 4.50
C HIS A 35 10.79 5.96 5.83
N GLN A 36 10.27 7.18 5.94
CA GLN A 36 9.31 7.58 6.97
C GLN A 36 8.09 8.18 6.31
N ILE A 37 6.99 8.29 7.03
CA ILE A 37 5.74 8.80 6.48
C ILE A 37 5.86 10.29 6.16
N ASP A 38 6.37 11.06 7.09
CA ASP A 38 6.36 12.52 7.05
C ASP A 38 7.76 13.17 7.12
N LYS A 39 8.81 12.40 7.04
CA LYS A 39 10.18 12.89 7.06
C LYS A 39 11.03 12.17 6.03
N ARG A 40 11.96 12.90 5.43
CA ARG A 40 12.99 12.29 4.62
C ARG A 40 13.96 11.52 5.51
N LYS A 41 14.30 10.33 5.07
CA LYS A 41 15.38 9.53 5.64
C LYS A 41 16.40 9.27 4.53
N TYR A 42 16.75 8.05 4.25
CA TYR A 42 17.52 7.72 3.05
C TYR A 42 16.65 7.87 1.79
N GLY A 43 15.43 7.36 1.84
CA GLY A 43 14.44 7.54 0.79
C GLY A 43 13.52 8.74 1.03
N PRO A 44 12.71 9.11 0.04
CA PRO A 44 11.73 10.18 0.18
C PRO A 44 10.68 9.82 1.23
N LYS A 45 10.08 10.84 1.83
CA LYS A 45 8.96 10.63 2.74
C LYS A 45 7.76 10.07 1.97
N LEU A 46 7.04 9.15 2.58
CA LEU A 46 5.98 8.40 1.89
C LEU A 46 4.82 9.29 1.46
N ASN A 47 4.45 10.30 2.27
CA ASN A 47 3.39 11.23 1.90
C ASN A 47 3.77 12.12 0.71
N GLU A 48 5.04 12.39 0.49
CA GLU A 48 5.52 13.09 -0.70
C GLU A 48 5.39 12.22 -1.95
N ILE A 49 5.64 10.92 -1.82
CA ILE A 49 5.38 9.97 -2.90
C ILE A 49 3.89 9.99 -3.27
N ALA A 50 3.02 9.95 -2.28
CA ALA A 50 1.58 10.03 -2.50
C ALA A 50 1.19 11.30 -3.25
N ALA A 51 1.75 12.44 -2.87
CA ALA A 51 1.48 13.72 -3.52
C ALA A 51 1.96 13.74 -4.97
N ARG A 52 3.15 13.21 -5.24
CA ARG A 52 3.71 13.19 -6.59
C ARG A 52 2.89 12.35 -7.57
N TYR A 53 2.32 11.26 -7.10
CA TYR A 53 1.57 10.33 -7.94
C TYR A 53 0.05 10.48 -7.83
N ALA A 54 -0.44 11.54 -7.19
CA ALA A 54 -1.87 11.71 -6.88
C ALA A 54 -2.76 11.69 -8.13
N ASP A 55 -2.29 12.23 -9.25
CA ASP A 55 -3.06 12.34 -10.48
C ASP A 55 -2.64 11.31 -11.55
N ASP A 56 -1.75 10.40 -11.20
CA ASP A 56 -1.27 9.38 -12.13
C ASP A 56 -2.17 8.14 -12.06
N ARG A 57 -2.84 7.82 -13.16
CA ARG A 57 -3.71 6.63 -13.26
C ARG A 57 -2.96 5.32 -13.11
N ASN A 58 -1.69 5.31 -13.44
CA ASN A 58 -0.85 4.13 -13.37
C ASN A 58 -0.05 4.06 -12.08
N ALA A 59 -0.28 4.95 -11.14
CA ALA A 59 0.51 5.07 -9.93
C ALA A 59 0.63 3.75 -9.15
N LEU A 60 -0.48 3.03 -9.00
CA LEU A 60 -0.48 1.77 -8.26
C LEU A 60 0.48 0.76 -8.86
N GLU A 61 0.38 0.51 -10.16
CA GLU A 61 1.24 -0.45 -10.84
C GLU A 61 2.69 0.03 -10.93
N THR A 62 2.88 1.32 -11.15
CA THR A 62 4.22 1.92 -11.17
C THR A 62 4.93 1.77 -9.84
N LEU A 63 4.25 2.10 -8.74
CA LEU A 63 4.84 1.98 -7.40
C LEU A 63 5.04 0.53 -6.99
N ALA A 64 4.10 -0.35 -7.30
CA ALA A 64 4.25 -1.78 -7.03
C ALA A 64 5.48 -2.36 -7.74
N ALA A 65 5.68 -2.00 -9.00
CA ALA A 65 6.87 -2.40 -9.75
C ALA A 65 8.16 -1.83 -9.16
N LYS A 66 8.13 -0.58 -8.71
CA LYS A 66 9.26 0.08 -8.04
C LYS A 66 9.64 -0.61 -6.72
N ILE A 67 8.67 -1.01 -5.95
CA ILE A 67 8.91 -1.73 -4.70
C ILE A 67 9.67 -3.02 -4.97
N LYS A 68 9.28 -3.77 -5.98
CA LYS A 68 9.91 -5.05 -6.30
C LYS A 68 11.26 -4.89 -6.97
N ALA A 69 11.35 -4.01 -7.94
CA ALA A 69 12.56 -3.86 -8.77
C ALA A 69 13.56 -2.85 -8.22
N GLY A 70 13.13 -1.97 -7.36
CA GLY A 70 13.96 -0.86 -6.91
C GLY A 70 14.22 0.15 -8.01
N GLY A 71 15.26 0.93 -7.85
CA GLY A 71 15.70 1.87 -8.85
C GLY A 71 16.23 3.18 -8.27
N SER A 72 16.54 4.12 -9.15
CA SER A 72 17.04 5.45 -8.80
C SER A 72 16.62 6.46 -9.84
N GLY A 73 16.89 7.72 -9.59
CA GLY A 73 16.73 8.82 -10.55
C GLY A 73 15.45 9.62 -10.38
N VAL A 74 14.35 9.02 -9.93
CA VAL A 74 13.09 9.75 -9.75
C VAL A 74 13.18 10.72 -8.57
N TRP A 75 13.86 10.32 -7.52
CA TRP A 75 14.01 11.09 -6.27
C TRP A 75 15.46 11.49 -5.99
N GLY A 76 16.30 11.48 -7.00
CA GLY A 76 17.71 11.74 -6.89
C GLY A 76 18.56 10.50 -7.16
N GLU A 77 19.81 10.54 -6.71
CA GLU A 77 20.80 9.51 -7.03
C GLU A 77 20.75 8.30 -6.08
N ASP A 78 20.13 8.45 -4.93
CA ASP A 78 20.04 7.37 -3.95
C ASP A 78 19.26 6.19 -4.52
N ILE A 79 19.81 5.01 -4.32
CA ILE A 79 19.26 3.78 -4.89
C ILE A 79 18.30 3.14 -3.89
N MET A 80 17.08 2.88 -4.34
CA MET A 80 16.19 1.97 -3.63
C MET A 80 16.54 0.55 -4.04
N PRO A 81 16.97 -0.32 -3.12
CA PRO A 81 17.25 -1.69 -3.48
C PRO A 81 15.97 -2.44 -3.83
N PRO A 82 16.05 -3.45 -4.70
CA PRO A 82 14.89 -4.29 -4.99
C PRO A 82 14.45 -5.07 -3.75
N GLN A 83 13.15 -5.35 -3.68
CA GLN A 83 12.53 -6.10 -2.58
C GLN A 83 11.92 -7.40 -3.11
N PRO A 84 12.73 -8.38 -3.53
CA PRO A 84 12.25 -9.60 -4.17
C PRO A 84 11.40 -10.48 -3.22
N GLN A 85 11.56 -10.30 -1.92
CA GLN A 85 10.79 -11.03 -0.90
C GLN A 85 9.34 -10.56 -0.80
N VAL A 86 9.01 -9.38 -1.34
CA VAL A 86 7.66 -8.86 -1.34
C VAL A 86 6.89 -9.47 -2.51
N SER A 87 5.75 -10.11 -2.24
CA SER A 87 4.90 -10.67 -3.28
C SER A 87 4.26 -9.58 -4.14
N ASP A 88 3.79 -9.93 -5.32
CA ASP A 88 3.07 -9.00 -6.18
C ASP A 88 1.83 -8.41 -5.49
N ALA A 89 1.09 -9.25 -4.76
CA ALA A 89 -0.07 -8.81 -4.01
C ALA A 89 0.32 -7.83 -2.89
N ASP A 90 1.38 -8.11 -2.16
CA ASP A 90 1.86 -7.24 -1.09
C ASP A 90 2.45 -5.94 -1.65
N ALA A 91 3.14 -5.99 -2.77
CA ALA A 91 3.65 -4.78 -3.43
C ALA A 91 2.52 -3.84 -3.83
N ARG A 92 1.41 -4.38 -4.35
CA ARG A 92 0.22 -3.59 -4.66
C ARG A 92 -0.45 -3.04 -3.41
N ALA A 93 -0.55 -3.84 -2.36
CA ALA A 93 -1.11 -3.42 -1.09
C ALA A 93 -0.28 -2.29 -0.47
N LEU A 94 1.03 -2.41 -0.50
CA LEU A 94 1.95 -1.36 -0.05
C LEU A 94 1.82 -0.08 -0.89
N ALA A 95 1.78 -0.22 -2.21
CA ALA A 95 1.61 0.92 -3.11
C ALA A 95 0.28 1.63 -2.86
N ARG A 96 -0.79 0.87 -2.66
CA ARG A 96 -2.11 1.42 -2.33
C ARG A 96 -2.09 2.17 -1.01
N TYR A 97 -1.42 1.62 -0.02
CA TYR A 97 -1.27 2.28 1.28
C TYR A 97 -0.48 3.59 1.14
N VAL A 98 0.66 3.57 0.47
CA VAL A 98 1.47 4.78 0.25
C VAL A 98 0.65 5.86 -0.46
N LEU A 99 -0.08 5.49 -1.50
CA LEU A 99 -0.93 6.43 -2.25
C LEU A 99 -2.08 7.02 -1.40
N SER A 100 -2.44 6.37 -0.31
CA SER A 100 -3.43 6.88 0.63
C SER A 100 -2.88 7.93 1.59
N LEU A 101 -1.56 8.06 1.69
CA LEU A 101 -0.91 8.96 2.63
C LEU A 101 -0.85 10.37 2.04
N LYS A 102 -1.81 11.19 2.38
CA LYS A 102 -1.82 12.58 1.94
C LYS A 102 -1.04 13.44 2.92
N GLU A 103 -0.34 14.43 2.38
CA GLU A 103 0.25 15.44 3.23
C GLU A 103 -0.86 16.20 3.97
N ALA A 104 -0.66 16.39 5.26
CA ALA A 104 -1.48 17.32 6.02
C ALA A 104 -1.22 18.74 5.49
N ARG A 105 -2.27 19.34 5.02
CA ARG A 105 -2.24 20.76 4.62
C ARG A 105 -2.49 21.63 5.82
#